data_f907711dc815a7a767c78b18befab07e
#
_entry.id   f907711dc815a7a767c78b18befab07e
#
_cell.length_a   1.000
_cell.length_b   1.000
_cell.length_c   1.000
_cell.angle_alpha   90.00
_cell.angle_beta   90.00
_cell.angle_gamma   90.00
#
_symmetry.space_group_name_H-M   'P 1'
#
loop_
_entity.id
_entity.type
_entity.pdbx_description
1 polymer ?
#
loop_
_entity_poly.entity_id
_entity_poly.type
_entity_poly.pdbx_seq_one_letter_code
_entity_poly.pdbx_strand_id
1 'polypeptide(L)'
;EGQDPLKVAAEQLKNDGVNILHTIGGDDTNTMAAQLSSYLNDNGYDLTVVGLPKTVDNDVYPIKQTLGAWTAAEQGAIHFENIVNENTTSTRQLIIHEVMGRHCGWLTARTAYDYRERMRSRRFLPELLIDEKRWDLDAIYIPEVDFDIHHEVVRLKKIMDVKDGVNIFLSEGAGQEMIIREMENKGQNIPRDAFGHVRLDEINPGQWFAEQFSNELNAEKTLVQKSGYFSRSAKANQRDLELIKSSAYFGAQNAIDHISGVAGIDDMDGELKLIQFSRIKGGKPFNIKEDWYQKMLEEIGQK
;
A
#
# COMPACT_ATOMS: atom_id res chain seq x y z
N GLU A 1 16.57 7.53 -29.94
CA GLU A 1 15.54 8.55 -29.71
C GLU A 1 14.56 8.53 -30.89
N GLY A 2 13.25 8.34 -30.64
CA GLY A 2 12.19 8.37 -31.65
C GLY A 2 11.63 7.01 -32.10
N GLN A 3 12.11 5.90 -31.59
CA GLN A 3 11.51 4.58 -31.84
C GLN A 3 10.41 4.28 -30.79
N ASP A 4 9.32 3.66 -31.26
CA ASP A 4 8.26 3.18 -30.39
C ASP A 4 8.77 2.01 -29.52
N PRO A 5 8.80 2.14 -28.17
CA PRO A 5 9.34 1.11 -27.29
C PRO A 5 8.64 -0.25 -27.44
N LEU A 6 7.33 -0.24 -27.73
CA LEU A 6 6.54 -1.45 -27.93
C LEU A 6 7.05 -2.23 -29.16
N LYS A 7 7.30 -1.53 -30.27
CA LYS A 7 7.82 -2.16 -31.52
C LYS A 7 9.20 -2.72 -31.33
N VAL A 8 10.09 -1.97 -30.63
CA VAL A 8 11.45 -2.43 -30.35
C VAL A 8 11.43 -3.71 -29.51
N ALA A 9 10.61 -3.73 -28.45
CA ALA A 9 10.46 -4.93 -27.61
C ALA A 9 9.89 -6.12 -28.40
N ALA A 10 8.87 -5.88 -29.25
CA ALA A 10 8.26 -6.90 -30.07
C ALA A 10 9.24 -7.51 -31.07
N GLU A 11 10.01 -6.66 -31.77
CA GLU A 11 11.04 -7.12 -32.71
C GLU A 11 12.12 -7.94 -32.01
N GLN A 12 12.54 -7.53 -30.81
CA GLN A 12 13.54 -8.26 -30.05
C GLN A 12 13.03 -9.65 -29.66
N LEU A 13 11.81 -9.74 -29.09
CA LEU A 13 11.22 -11.03 -28.71
C LEU A 13 11.10 -11.98 -29.91
N LYS A 14 10.67 -11.44 -31.06
CA LYS A 14 10.58 -12.21 -32.30
C LYS A 14 11.94 -12.70 -32.79
N ASN A 15 12.97 -11.85 -32.74
CA ASN A 15 14.33 -12.21 -33.15
C ASN A 15 14.95 -13.27 -32.23
N ASP A 16 14.62 -13.21 -30.94
CA ASP A 16 15.08 -14.18 -29.93
C ASP A 16 14.26 -15.48 -29.93
N GLY A 17 13.20 -15.56 -30.74
CA GLY A 17 12.31 -16.73 -30.82
C GLY A 17 11.50 -16.99 -29.55
N VAL A 18 11.21 -15.93 -28.78
CA VAL A 18 10.43 -16.04 -27.52
C VAL A 18 8.95 -16.16 -27.86
N ASN A 19 8.36 -17.30 -27.54
CA ASN A 19 6.92 -17.58 -27.74
C ASN A 19 6.10 -17.65 -26.45
N ILE A 20 6.76 -17.68 -25.30
CA ILE A 20 6.13 -17.60 -23.96
C ILE A 20 6.84 -16.50 -23.15
N LEU A 21 6.06 -15.58 -22.60
CA LEU A 21 6.55 -14.51 -21.76
C LEU A 21 5.80 -14.49 -20.42
N HIS A 22 6.54 -14.56 -19.31
CA HIS A 22 6.00 -14.27 -17.98
C HIS A 22 6.36 -12.85 -17.56
N THR A 23 5.35 -12.07 -17.16
CA THR A 23 5.53 -10.72 -16.63
C THR A 23 5.22 -10.70 -15.13
N ILE A 24 6.08 -10.08 -14.33
CA ILE A 24 5.93 -10.01 -12.87
C ILE A 24 5.98 -8.54 -12.46
N GLY A 25 4.83 -7.96 -12.09
CA GLY A 25 4.77 -6.54 -11.72
C GLY A 25 3.36 -6.06 -11.40
N GLY A 26 3.21 -4.75 -11.22
CA GLY A 26 1.94 -4.09 -10.94
C GLY A 26 1.03 -3.98 -12.18
N ASP A 27 0.08 -3.07 -12.10
CA ASP A 27 -0.90 -2.78 -13.15
C ASP A 27 -0.25 -2.32 -14.46
N ASP A 28 0.71 -1.40 -14.40
CA ASP A 28 1.45 -0.91 -15.58
C ASP A 28 2.15 -2.06 -16.31
N THR A 29 2.83 -2.94 -15.57
CA THR A 29 3.52 -4.10 -16.13
C THR A 29 2.55 -5.03 -16.85
N ASN A 30 1.41 -5.33 -16.24
CA ASN A 30 0.40 -6.21 -16.82
C ASN A 30 -0.32 -5.55 -18.01
N THR A 31 -0.54 -4.24 -17.97
CA THR A 31 -1.11 -3.47 -19.09
C THR A 31 -0.18 -3.46 -20.30
N MET A 32 1.12 -3.19 -20.06
CA MET A 32 2.12 -3.22 -21.15
C MET A 32 2.28 -4.63 -21.73
N ALA A 33 2.22 -5.66 -20.90
CA ALA A 33 2.24 -7.05 -21.34
C ALA A 33 1.05 -7.39 -22.26
N ALA A 34 -0.14 -6.91 -21.91
CA ALA A 34 -1.33 -7.04 -22.74
C ALA A 34 -1.18 -6.38 -24.10
N GLN A 35 -0.68 -5.13 -24.12
CA GLN A 35 -0.44 -4.38 -25.36
C GLN A 35 0.60 -5.08 -26.27
N LEU A 36 1.68 -5.59 -25.66
CA LEU A 36 2.73 -6.31 -26.38
C LEU A 36 2.21 -7.61 -26.99
N SER A 37 1.41 -8.38 -26.24
CA SER A 37 0.77 -9.59 -26.71
C SER A 37 -0.18 -9.30 -27.88
N SER A 38 -1.06 -8.31 -27.75
CA SER A 38 -1.97 -7.91 -28.82
C SER A 38 -1.22 -7.48 -30.08
N TYR A 39 -0.23 -6.60 -29.92
CA TYR A 39 0.57 -6.11 -31.05
C TYR A 39 1.26 -7.25 -31.82
N LEU A 40 1.88 -8.21 -31.11
CA LEU A 40 2.57 -9.34 -31.76
C LEU A 40 1.59 -10.27 -32.45
N ASN A 41 0.47 -10.61 -31.81
CA ASN A 41 -0.56 -11.46 -32.40
C ASN A 41 -1.19 -10.82 -33.65
N ASP A 42 -1.47 -9.51 -33.63
CA ASP A 42 -1.99 -8.75 -34.77
C ASP A 42 -0.98 -8.69 -35.95
N ASN A 43 0.32 -8.84 -35.65
CA ASN A 43 1.39 -8.89 -36.66
C ASN A 43 1.85 -10.33 -36.97
N GLY A 44 1.02 -11.32 -36.68
CA GLY A 44 1.24 -12.72 -37.11
C GLY A 44 2.33 -13.46 -36.32
N TYR A 45 2.64 -13.00 -35.10
CA TYR A 45 3.55 -13.69 -34.18
C TYR A 45 2.80 -14.12 -32.92
N ASP A 46 2.64 -15.42 -32.74
CA ASP A 46 1.90 -16.02 -31.61
C ASP A 46 2.74 -15.97 -30.33
N LEU A 47 2.46 -14.97 -29.49
CA LEU A 47 3.08 -14.81 -28.18
C LEU A 47 2.08 -15.12 -27.07
N THR A 48 2.35 -16.14 -26.28
CA THR A 48 1.62 -16.41 -25.05
C THR A 48 2.21 -15.55 -23.92
N VAL A 49 1.37 -14.77 -23.24
CA VAL A 49 1.78 -13.92 -22.11
C VAL A 49 0.99 -14.28 -20.87
N VAL A 50 1.70 -14.59 -19.78
CA VAL A 50 1.10 -14.81 -18.46
C VAL A 50 1.67 -13.84 -17.46
N GLY A 51 0.81 -12.93 -16.96
CA GLY A 51 1.14 -11.97 -15.93
C GLY A 51 0.99 -12.53 -14.51
N LEU A 52 1.88 -12.11 -13.63
CA LEU A 52 1.82 -12.38 -12.19
C LEU A 52 1.74 -11.03 -11.47
N PRO A 53 0.62 -10.70 -10.80
CA PRO A 53 0.39 -9.38 -10.21
C PRO A 53 1.21 -9.21 -8.94
N LYS A 54 2.32 -8.47 -9.02
CA LYS A 54 3.24 -8.20 -7.91
C LYS A 54 3.29 -6.71 -7.62
N THR A 55 2.64 -6.31 -6.55
CA THR A 55 2.71 -4.96 -5.96
C THR A 55 2.47 -5.05 -4.46
N VAL A 56 3.05 -4.15 -3.67
CA VAL A 56 2.80 -4.07 -2.23
C VAL A 56 1.50 -3.34 -1.91
N ASP A 57 0.99 -2.53 -2.84
CA ASP A 57 -0.17 -1.66 -2.64
C ASP A 57 -1.51 -2.43 -2.70
N ASN A 58 -1.50 -3.64 -3.27
CA ASN A 58 -2.70 -4.48 -3.48
C ASN A 58 -3.82 -3.79 -4.29
N ASP A 59 -3.44 -2.99 -5.27
CA ASP A 59 -4.28 -2.05 -6.01
C ASP A 59 -4.62 -2.47 -7.45
N VAL A 60 -4.39 -3.73 -7.82
CA VAL A 60 -4.68 -4.27 -9.17
C VAL A 60 -6.08 -4.88 -9.21
N TYR A 61 -7.01 -4.29 -9.98
CA TYR A 61 -8.34 -4.85 -10.20
C TYR A 61 -8.31 -5.92 -11.31
N PRO A 62 -9.03 -7.04 -11.19
CA PRO A 62 -9.83 -7.54 -10.07
C PRO A 62 -9.08 -8.58 -9.20
N ILE A 63 -7.81 -8.35 -8.96
CA ILE A 63 -6.98 -9.25 -8.15
C ILE A 63 -7.30 -9.05 -6.67
N LYS A 64 -7.72 -10.11 -5.99
CA LYS A 64 -8.02 -10.07 -4.55
C LYS A 64 -6.78 -9.80 -3.71
N GLN A 65 -5.67 -10.46 -4.07
CA GLN A 65 -4.42 -10.38 -3.34
C GLN A 65 -3.24 -10.40 -4.29
N THR A 66 -2.42 -9.35 -4.25
CA THR A 66 -1.18 -9.25 -5.03
C THR A 66 -0.01 -9.87 -4.28
N LEU A 67 0.98 -10.35 -5.05
CA LEU A 67 2.20 -10.94 -4.52
C LEU A 67 3.05 -9.88 -3.82
N GLY A 68 3.47 -10.16 -2.60
CA GLY A 68 4.30 -9.28 -1.78
C GLY A 68 3.55 -8.35 -0.83
N ALA A 69 2.23 -8.18 -0.97
CA ALA A 69 1.46 -7.27 -0.13
C ALA A 69 1.33 -7.76 1.33
N TRP A 70 1.19 -9.08 1.55
CA TRP A 70 1.20 -9.66 2.90
C TRP A 70 2.53 -9.45 3.62
N THR A 71 3.63 -9.65 2.91
CA THR A 71 4.97 -9.40 3.45
C THR A 71 5.16 -7.94 3.81
N ALA A 72 4.73 -7.03 2.94
CA ALA A 72 4.88 -5.60 3.17
C ALA A 72 4.09 -5.14 4.40
N ALA A 73 2.86 -5.62 4.61
CA ALA A 73 2.06 -5.31 5.77
C ALA A 73 2.70 -5.82 7.07
N GLU A 74 3.16 -7.08 7.10
CA GLU A 74 3.85 -7.65 8.25
C GLU A 74 5.14 -6.90 8.58
N GLN A 75 5.94 -6.55 7.60
CA GLN A 75 7.19 -5.81 7.81
C GLN A 75 6.96 -4.37 8.26
N GLY A 76 5.92 -3.72 7.75
CA GLY A 76 5.48 -2.42 8.25
C GLY A 76 5.06 -2.48 9.72
N ALA A 77 4.35 -3.54 10.13
CA ALA A 77 3.96 -3.77 11.52
C ALA A 77 5.18 -3.99 12.43
N ILE A 78 6.17 -4.79 11.99
CA ILE A 78 7.44 -5.01 12.72
C ILE A 78 8.22 -3.71 12.84
N HIS A 79 8.29 -2.92 11.77
CA HIS A 79 8.95 -1.62 11.77
C HIS A 79 8.33 -0.69 12.80
N PHE A 80 7.00 -0.59 12.82
CA PHE A 80 6.31 0.25 13.78
C PHE A 80 6.45 -0.26 15.23
N GLU A 81 6.45 -1.57 15.46
CA GLU A 81 6.70 -2.16 16.78
C GLU A 81 8.04 -1.71 17.38
N ASN A 82 9.06 -1.51 16.55
CA ASN A 82 10.34 -0.97 16.99
C ASN A 82 10.26 0.53 17.30
N ILE A 83 9.58 1.31 16.43
CA ILE A 83 9.47 2.75 16.55
C ILE A 83 8.64 3.17 17.76
N VAL A 84 7.53 2.49 18.02
CA VAL A 84 6.60 2.83 19.10
C VAL A 84 7.23 2.78 20.49
N ASN A 85 8.37 2.08 20.64
CA ASN A 85 9.14 2.07 21.89
C ASN A 85 9.70 3.46 22.25
N GLU A 86 9.77 4.39 21.30
CA GLU A 86 10.09 5.80 21.57
C GLU A 86 9.10 6.46 22.56
N ASN A 87 7.89 5.92 22.70
CA ASN A 87 6.92 6.33 23.72
C ASN A 87 7.46 6.24 25.16
N THR A 88 8.56 5.53 25.39
CA THR A 88 9.24 5.48 26.68
C THR A 88 10.20 6.63 26.93
N THR A 89 10.55 7.42 25.91
CA THR A 89 11.64 8.40 25.99
C THR A 89 11.19 9.82 26.37
N SER A 90 9.93 10.17 26.11
CA SER A 90 9.36 11.48 26.42
C SER A 90 7.86 11.39 26.67
N THR A 91 7.33 12.45 27.27
CA THR A 91 5.90 12.69 27.39
C THR A 91 5.34 13.27 26.10
N ARG A 92 4.03 13.27 25.94
CA ARG A 92 3.28 13.90 24.85
C ARG A 92 3.88 13.65 23.48
N GLN A 93 4.04 12.35 23.15
CA GLN A 93 4.70 11.95 21.92
C GLN A 93 3.68 11.73 20.77
N LEU A 94 3.93 12.34 19.65
CA LEU A 94 3.20 12.09 18.40
C LEU A 94 4.06 11.25 17.48
N ILE A 95 3.57 10.06 17.09
CA ILE A 95 4.24 9.18 16.13
C ILE A 95 3.34 9.00 14.91
N ILE A 96 3.85 9.34 13.74
CA ILE A 96 3.19 9.15 12.46
C ILE A 96 3.98 8.11 11.67
N HIS A 97 3.37 6.98 11.39
CA HIS A 97 3.92 5.94 10.53
C HIS A 97 3.33 6.08 9.13
N GLU A 98 4.09 6.65 8.21
CA GLU A 98 3.71 6.76 6.80
C GLU A 98 4.00 5.45 6.08
N VAL A 99 2.96 4.89 5.49
CA VAL A 99 2.94 3.62 4.75
C VAL A 99 2.64 3.92 3.29
N MET A 100 3.19 3.15 2.38
CA MET A 100 2.92 3.24 0.95
C MET A 100 1.44 2.97 0.65
N GLY A 101 0.96 3.43 -0.49
CA GLY A 101 -0.42 3.30 -0.93
C GLY A 101 -0.99 4.63 -1.40
N ARG A 102 -0.62 5.04 -2.63
CA ARG A 102 -1.07 6.30 -3.21
C ARG A 102 -2.58 6.36 -3.40
N HIS A 103 -3.16 5.29 -3.92
CA HIS A 103 -4.57 5.20 -4.31
C HIS A 103 -5.34 4.09 -3.60
N CYS A 104 -4.64 3.29 -2.80
CA CYS A 104 -5.21 2.16 -2.08
C CYS A 104 -4.69 2.13 -0.64
N GLY A 105 -5.59 2.25 0.31
CA GLY A 105 -5.28 2.24 1.75
C GLY A 105 -5.11 0.86 2.35
N TRP A 106 -5.22 -0.21 1.53
CA TRP A 106 -5.17 -1.58 2.02
C TRP A 106 -3.90 -1.88 2.82
N LEU A 107 -2.73 -1.48 2.28
CA LEU A 107 -1.45 -1.75 2.93
C LEU A 107 -1.36 -1.06 4.30
N THR A 108 -1.80 0.21 4.39
CA THR A 108 -1.82 0.96 5.65
C THR A 108 -2.76 0.33 6.67
N ALA A 109 -4.00 0.04 6.26
CA ALA A 109 -4.99 -0.59 7.12
C ALA A 109 -4.53 -1.98 7.59
N ARG A 110 -3.94 -2.77 6.68
CA ARG A 110 -3.44 -4.10 7.01
C ARG A 110 -2.21 -4.06 7.92
N THR A 111 -1.28 -3.13 7.69
CA THR A 111 -0.13 -2.90 8.57
C THR A 111 -0.59 -2.54 9.99
N ALA A 112 -1.58 -1.67 10.12
CA ALA A 112 -2.17 -1.29 11.40
C ALA A 112 -2.82 -2.48 12.11
N TYR A 113 -3.58 -3.29 11.37
CA TYR A 113 -4.20 -4.50 11.88
C TYR A 113 -3.16 -5.52 12.35
N ASP A 114 -2.16 -5.83 11.53
CA ASP A 114 -1.10 -6.79 11.86
C ASP A 114 -0.27 -6.30 13.05
N TYR A 115 -0.05 -5.00 13.20
CA TYR A 115 0.57 -4.42 14.37
C TYR A 115 -0.26 -4.67 15.65
N ARG A 116 -1.57 -4.43 15.62
CA ARG A 116 -2.44 -4.69 16.78
C ARG A 116 -2.51 -6.17 17.14
N GLU A 117 -2.54 -7.08 16.15
CA GLU A 117 -2.45 -8.53 16.42
C GLU A 117 -1.14 -8.90 17.11
N ARG A 118 -0.02 -8.29 16.74
CA ARG A 118 1.28 -8.50 17.38
C ARG A 118 1.29 -7.97 18.82
N MET A 119 0.69 -6.81 19.05
CA MET A 119 0.55 -6.24 20.41
C MET A 119 -0.19 -7.18 21.39
N ARG A 120 -1.20 -7.90 20.92
CA ARG A 120 -1.97 -8.85 21.78
C ARG A 120 -1.10 -9.93 22.39
N SER A 121 0.03 -10.27 21.77
CA SER A 121 1.00 -11.23 22.31
C SER A 121 2.08 -10.60 23.18
N ARG A 122 2.13 -9.27 23.27
CA ARG A 122 3.13 -8.53 24.03
C ARG A 122 2.75 -8.49 25.52
N ARG A 123 3.75 -8.66 26.39
CA ARG A 123 3.59 -8.41 27.81
C ARG A 123 3.76 -6.91 28.10
N PHE A 124 2.76 -6.30 28.68
CA PHE A 124 2.79 -4.93 29.18
C PHE A 124 3.03 -4.92 30.70
N LEU A 125 3.59 -3.83 31.22
CA LEU A 125 3.95 -3.63 32.61
C LEU A 125 3.43 -2.26 33.07
N PRO A 126 2.10 -2.11 33.31
CA PRO A 126 1.49 -0.81 33.62
C PRO A 126 2.11 -0.15 34.86
N GLU A 127 2.57 -0.95 35.81
CA GLU A 127 3.29 -0.50 37.01
C GLU A 127 4.62 0.21 36.72
N LEU A 128 5.17 0.00 35.52
CA LEU A 128 6.37 0.69 34.99
C LEU A 128 6.03 1.72 33.96
N LEU A 129 4.77 2.14 33.82
CA LEU A 129 4.24 3.06 32.82
C LEU A 129 4.33 2.50 31.38
N ILE A 130 4.48 1.20 31.23
CA ILE A 130 4.43 0.49 29.96
C ILE A 130 3.02 -0.09 29.79
N ASP A 131 2.07 0.79 29.48
CA ASP A 131 0.65 0.46 29.33
C ASP A 131 0.30 0.18 27.87
N GLU A 132 -0.48 -0.87 27.61
CA GLU A 132 -0.96 -1.25 26.28
C GLU A 132 -1.59 -0.08 25.54
N LYS A 133 -2.41 0.73 26.22
CA LYS A 133 -3.09 1.88 25.62
C LYS A 133 -2.14 2.89 25.01
N ARG A 134 -0.96 3.08 25.58
CA ARG A 134 0.03 4.01 25.06
C ARG A 134 0.73 3.48 23.82
N TRP A 135 0.77 2.17 23.65
CA TRP A 135 1.30 1.52 22.46
C TRP A 135 0.26 1.33 21.35
N ASP A 136 -1.03 1.29 21.69
CA ASP A 136 -2.08 1.12 20.68
C ASP A 136 -2.16 2.31 19.73
N LEU A 137 -2.63 2.06 18.53
CA LEU A 137 -2.85 3.11 17.54
C LEU A 137 -4.12 3.92 17.83
N ASP A 138 -4.15 5.16 17.36
CA ASP A 138 -5.23 6.11 17.63
C ASP A 138 -5.93 6.62 16.37
N ALA A 139 -5.26 6.51 15.22
CA ALA A 139 -5.84 6.92 13.95
C ALA A 139 -5.23 6.14 12.79
N ILE A 140 -6.06 5.94 11.75
CA ILE A 140 -5.68 5.40 10.46
C ILE A 140 -6.25 6.33 9.39
N TYR A 141 -5.38 6.96 8.60
CA TYR A 141 -5.79 7.80 7.49
C TYR A 141 -5.42 7.14 6.17
N ILE A 142 -6.41 6.93 5.30
CA ILE A 142 -6.27 6.25 4.01
C ILE A 142 -6.93 7.08 2.90
N PRO A 143 -6.55 6.89 1.62
CA PRO A 143 -7.06 7.70 0.52
C PRO A 143 -8.56 7.60 0.30
N GLU A 144 -9.17 6.45 0.66
CA GLU A 144 -10.59 6.17 0.43
C GLU A 144 -11.54 6.82 1.42
N VAL A 145 -11.03 7.46 2.47
CA VAL A 145 -11.84 8.04 3.56
C VAL A 145 -11.51 9.51 3.72
N ASP A 146 -12.52 10.34 3.48
CA ASP A 146 -12.44 11.76 3.82
C ASP A 146 -12.57 11.94 5.33
N PHE A 147 -11.85 12.91 5.86
CA PHE A 147 -11.91 13.27 7.28
C PHE A 147 -11.80 14.78 7.47
N ASP A 148 -12.35 15.26 8.57
CA ASP A 148 -12.23 16.66 9.00
C ASP A 148 -11.04 16.80 9.95
N ILE A 149 -10.02 17.54 9.52
CA ILE A 149 -8.79 17.74 10.29
C ILE A 149 -9.06 18.39 11.66
N HIS A 150 -10.03 19.33 11.74
CA HIS A 150 -10.37 20.01 12.99
C HIS A 150 -11.05 19.06 13.97
N HIS A 151 -11.93 18.20 13.48
CA HIS A 151 -12.56 17.17 14.29
C HIS A 151 -11.51 16.19 14.83
N GLU A 152 -10.58 15.74 13.99
CA GLU A 152 -9.51 14.83 14.38
C GLU A 152 -8.55 15.47 15.38
N VAL A 153 -8.21 16.74 15.23
CA VAL A 153 -7.42 17.49 16.22
C VAL A 153 -8.10 17.44 17.60
N VAL A 154 -9.41 17.71 17.67
CA VAL A 154 -10.15 17.68 18.94
C VAL A 154 -10.18 16.28 19.56
N ARG A 155 -10.35 15.24 18.74
CA ARG A 155 -10.35 13.83 19.17
C ARG A 155 -8.97 13.40 19.69
N LEU A 156 -7.93 13.61 18.87
CA LEU A 156 -6.56 13.21 19.20
C LEU A 156 -5.98 14.01 20.37
N LYS A 157 -6.40 15.27 20.55
CA LYS A 157 -6.03 16.06 21.72
C LYS A 157 -6.49 15.43 23.02
N LYS A 158 -7.74 14.97 23.08
CA LYS A 158 -8.28 14.26 24.25
C LYS A 158 -7.48 12.98 24.54
N ILE A 159 -7.08 12.26 23.47
CA ILE A 159 -6.27 11.05 23.60
C ILE A 159 -4.89 11.40 24.15
N MET A 160 -4.23 12.42 23.59
CA MET A 160 -2.92 12.89 24.05
C MET A 160 -2.96 13.29 25.54
N ASP A 161 -4.02 13.98 25.97
CA ASP A 161 -4.16 14.45 27.35
C ASP A 161 -4.40 13.30 28.36
N VAL A 162 -4.88 12.13 27.89
CA VAL A 162 -5.15 10.97 28.75
C VAL A 162 -3.99 9.97 28.78
N LYS A 163 -3.44 9.62 27.61
CA LYS A 163 -2.44 8.55 27.48
C LYS A 163 -1.03 9.05 27.20
N ASP A 164 -0.84 10.36 27.05
CA ASP A 164 0.46 11.00 26.89
C ASP A 164 1.20 10.57 25.61
N GLY A 165 0.44 10.18 24.59
CA GLY A 165 0.95 9.75 23.30
C GLY A 165 -0.17 9.59 22.27
N VAL A 166 0.17 9.78 20.99
CA VAL A 166 -0.72 9.55 19.83
C VAL A 166 0.06 8.82 18.74
N ASN A 167 -0.45 7.69 18.30
CA ASN A 167 0.13 6.85 17.26
C ASN A 167 -0.79 6.81 16.03
N ILE A 168 -0.29 7.27 14.89
CA ILE A 168 -1.04 7.41 13.64
C ILE A 168 -0.44 6.51 12.57
N PHE A 169 -1.28 5.74 11.88
CA PHE A 169 -0.93 5.10 10.61
C PHE A 169 -1.50 5.93 9.46
N LEU A 170 -0.64 6.33 8.56
CA LEU A 170 -0.94 7.25 7.47
C LEU A 170 -0.57 6.62 6.13
N SER A 171 -1.53 6.49 5.21
CA SER A 171 -1.21 6.20 3.81
C SER A 171 -0.63 7.43 3.14
N GLU A 172 0.41 7.26 2.33
CA GLU A 172 1.04 8.38 1.61
C GLU A 172 0.09 9.15 0.69
N GLY A 173 -1.05 8.53 0.30
CA GLY A 173 -2.10 9.17 -0.49
C GLY A 173 -3.21 9.82 0.32
N ALA A 174 -3.24 9.65 1.64
CA ALA A 174 -4.29 10.21 2.48
C ALA A 174 -4.20 11.74 2.54
N GLY A 175 -5.35 12.41 2.45
CA GLY A 175 -5.42 13.87 2.51
C GLY A 175 -4.78 14.59 1.35
N GLN A 176 -4.42 13.91 0.25
CA GLN A 176 -3.71 14.51 -0.89
C GLN A 176 -4.42 15.76 -1.43
N GLU A 177 -5.76 15.73 -1.55
CA GLU A 177 -6.51 16.90 -2.02
C GLU A 177 -6.42 18.11 -1.08
N MET A 178 -6.41 17.87 0.24
CA MET A 178 -6.25 18.95 1.22
C MET A 178 -4.86 19.59 1.12
N ILE A 179 -3.83 18.76 1.00
CA ILE A 179 -2.44 19.23 0.85
C ILE A 179 -2.31 20.06 -0.44
N ILE A 180 -2.83 19.57 -1.56
CA ILE A 180 -2.79 20.26 -2.86
C ILE A 180 -3.48 21.62 -2.75
N ARG A 181 -4.70 21.68 -2.20
CA ARG A 181 -5.46 22.93 -2.04
C ARG A 181 -4.70 23.94 -1.15
N GLU A 182 -4.05 23.46 -0.10
CA GLU A 182 -3.24 24.33 0.76
C GLU A 182 -2.02 24.88 0.02
N MET A 183 -1.31 24.05 -0.74
CA MET A 183 -0.19 24.47 -1.58
C MET A 183 -0.62 25.50 -2.64
N GLU A 184 -1.74 25.26 -3.33
CA GLU A 184 -2.31 26.20 -4.30
C GLU A 184 -2.66 27.55 -3.66
N ASN A 185 -3.30 27.53 -2.48
CA ASN A 185 -3.65 28.74 -1.74
C ASN A 185 -2.40 29.54 -1.31
N LYS A 186 -1.27 28.86 -1.08
CA LYS A 186 0.03 29.46 -0.77
C LYS A 186 0.84 29.86 -2.02
N GLY A 187 0.29 29.63 -3.22
CA GLY A 187 0.97 29.90 -4.50
C GLY A 187 2.19 29.01 -4.75
N GLN A 188 2.26 27.84 -4.12
CA GLN A 188 3.33 26.87 -4.28
C GLN A 188 3.13 26.03 -5.54
N ASN A 189 4.23 25.61 -6.17
CA ASN A 189 4.17 24.68 -7.30
C ASN A 189 3.88 23.26 -6.82
N ILE A 190 2.97 22.56 -7.53
CA ILE A 190 2.67 21.16 -7.24
C ILE A 190 3.55 20.29 -8.14
N PRO A 191 4.53 19.59 -7.57
CA PRO A 191 5.43 18.74 -8.34
C PRO A 191 4.67 17.52 -8.90
N ARG A 192 4.89 17.25 -10.21
CA ARG A 192 4.28 16.11 -10.90
C ARG A 192 5.35 15.28 -11.61
N ASP A 193 5.10 13.98 -11.73
CA ASP A 193 5.94 13.08 -12.53
C ASP A 193 5.63 13.21 -14.05
N ALA A 194 6.37 12.47 -14.87
CA ALA A 194 6.20 12.48 -16.33
C ALA A 194 4.81 11.99 -16.80
N PHE A 195 4.06 11.32 -15.92
CA PHE A 195 2.71 10.82 -16.19
C PHE A 195 1.62 11.77 -15.64
N GLY A 196 2.01 12.86 -14.99
CA GLY A 196 1.09 13.85 -14.43
C GLY A 196 0.65 13.57 -12.99
N HIS A 197 1.12 12.51 -12.36
CA HIS A 197 0.82 12.21 -10.96
C HIS A 197 1.58 13.14 -10.02
N VAL A 198 0.94 13.53 -8.93
CA VAL A 198 1.60 14.32 -7.88
C VAL A 198 2.74 13.52 -7.27
N ARG A 199 3.90 14.14 -7.11
CA ARG A 199 5.07 13.54 -6.49
C ARG A 199 4.94 13.59 -4.97
N LEU A 200 4.44 12.49 -4.37
CA LEU A 200 4.18 12.38 -2.94
C LEU A 200 5.45 12.51 -2.08
N ASP A 201 6.59 12.11 -2.62
CA ASP A 201 7.89 12.27 -1.98
C ASP A 201 8.27 13.75 -1.79
N GLU A 202 7.84 14.63 -2.70
CA GLU A 202 8.11 16.07 -2.63
C GLU A 202 7.07 16.84 -1.80
N ILE A 203 5.79 16.45 -1.84
CA ILE A 203 4.76 17.09 -1.00
C ILE A 203 4.75 16.57 0.45
N ASN A 204 5.41 15.45 0.72
CA ASN A 204 5.68 14.87 2.03
C ASN A 204 4.47 14.82 2.98
N PRO A 205 3.47 13.96 2.70
CA PRO A 205 2.22 13.93 3.47
C PRO A 205 2.42 13.74 4.97
N GLY A 206 3.32 12.84 5.38
CA GLY A 206 3.62 12.61 6.80
C GLY A 206 4.09 13.86 7.52
N GLN A 207 4.92 14.69 6.87
CA GLN A 207 5.37 15.96 7.44
C GLN A 207 4.22 16.97 7.53
N TRP A 208 3.37 17.04 6.50
CA TRP A 208 2.18 17.90 6.52
C TRP A 208 1.25 17.54 7.69
N PHE A 209 0.94 16.26 7.89
CA PHE A 209 0.14 15.81 9.03
C PHE A 209 0.81 16.13 10.38
N ALA A 210 2.13 15.99 10.46
CA ALA A 210 2.88 16.37 11.65
C ALA A 210 2.73 17.86 11.97
N GLU A 211 2.77 18.72 10.97
CA GLU A 211 2.57 20.18 11.13
C GLU A 211 1.16 20.52 11.57
N GLN A 212 0.13 19.82 11.04
CA GLN A 212 -1.26 20.03 11.45
C GLN A 212 -1.51 19.61 12.90
N PHE A 213 -0.88 18.53 13.36
CA PHE A 213 -1.20 17.95 14.66
C PHE A 213 -0.27 18.37 15.80
N SER A 214 1.03 18.57 15.56
CA SER A 214 2.01 18.70 16.65
C SER A 214 1.71 19.86 17.60
N ASN A 215 1.43 21.04 17.10
CA ASN A 215 1.14 22.22 17.91
C ASN A 215 -0.23 22.12 18.60
N GLU A 216 -1.24 21.66 17.88
CA GLU A 216 -2.61 21.53 18.38
C GLU A 216 -2.73 20.47 19.49
N LEU A 217 -1.97 19.39 19.38
CA LEU A 217 -1.89 18.33 20.39
C LEU A 217 -0.94 18.69 21.56
N ASN A 218 -0.20 19.80 21.47
CA ASN A 218 0.89 20.14 22.38
C ASN A 218 1.91 18.98 22.50
N ALA A 219 2.31 18.41 21.36
CA ALA A 219 3.29 17.34 21.33
C ALA A 219 4.69 17.88 21.69
N GLU A 220 5.34 17.26 22.66
CA GLU A 220 6.74 17.60 23.02
C GLU A 220 7.72 17.02 22.02
N LYS A 221 7.37 15.85 21.46
CA LYS A 221 8.18 15.18 20.42
C LYS A 221 7.28 14.65 19.33
N THR A 222 7.66 14.92 18.08
CA THR A 222 6.98 14.41 16.90
C THR A 222 7.93 13.59 16.06
N LEU A 223 7.53 12.38 15.71
CA LEU A 223 8.27 11.47 14.84
C LEU A 223 7.43 11.16 13.60
N VAL A 224 8.02 11.36 12.43
CA VAL A 224 7.47 10.86 11.16
C VAL A 224 8.41 9.78 10.64
N GLN A 225 7.91 8.56 10.48
CA GLN A 225 8.68 7.41 10.04
C GLN A 225 8.03 6.77 8.83
N LYS A 226 8.82 6.38 7.85
CA LYS A 226 8.37 5.78 6.59
C LYS A 226 8.91 4.36 6.47
N SER A 227 8.02 3.38 6.27
CA SER A 227 8.42 1.97 6.13
C SER A 227 8.62 1.51 4.68
N GLY A 228 8.51 2.40 3.69
CA GLY A 228 8.46 2.06 2.28
C GLY A 228 9.55 1.07 1.81
N TYR A 229 10.83 1.42 1.93
CA TYR A 229 11.92 0.54 1.53
C TYR A 229 12.03 -0.70 2.42
N PHE A 230 11.79 -0.57 3.73
CA PHE A 230 11.82 -1.69 4.66
C PHE A 230 10.80 -2.75 4.26
N SER A 231 9.58 -2.33 3.94
CA SER A 231 8.49 -3.21 3.50
C SER A 231 8.78 -3.85 2.13
N ARG A 232 9.35 -3.09 1.17
CA ARG A 232 9.63 -3.58 -0.20
C ARG A 232 10.79 -4.57 -0.29
N SER A 233 11.81 -4.41 0.55
CA SER A 233 13.06 -5.18 0.45
C SER A 233 13.08 -6.45 1.28
N ALA A 234 12.02 -6.71 2.03
CA ALA A 234 11.94 -7.85 2.93
C ALA A 234 11.83 -9.19 2.18
N LYS A 235 12.33 -10.23 2.82
CA LYS A 235 12.11 -11.61 2.37
C LYS A 235 10.62 -11.94 2.47
N ALA A 236 10.07 -12.57 1.42
CA ALA A 236 8.68 -12.99 1.39
C ALA A 236 8.30 -13.87 2.60
N ASN A 237 7.21 -13.53 3.26
CA ASN A 237 6.66 -14.31 4.37
C ASN A 237 5.96 -15.58 3.87
N GLN A 238 5.54 -16.44 4.81
CA GLN A 238 4.94 -17.72 4.47
C GLN A 238 3.67 -17.61 3.63
N ARG A 239 2.83 -16.59 3.90
CA ARG A 239 1.57 -16.37 3.14
C ARG A 239 1.87 -15.99 1.69
N ASP A 240 2.81 -15.08 1.47
CA ASP A 240 3.23 -14.71 0.11
C ASP A 240 3.94 -15.86 -0.60
N LEU A 241 4.77 -16.65 0.09
CA LEU A 241 5.42 -17.82 -0.51
C LEU A 241 4.40 -18.85 -1.01
N GLU A 242 3.33 -19.09 -0.27
CA GLU A 242 2.24 -19.99 -0.67
C GLU A 242 1.47 -19.43 -1.88
N LEU A 243 1.15 -18.14 -1.86
CA LEU A 243 0.49 -17.46 -2.97
C LEU A 243 1.37 -17.42 -4.23
N ILE A 244 2.66 -17.09 -4.07
CA ILE A 244 3.65 -17.09 -5.16
C ILE A 244 3.73 -18.49 -5.78
N LYS A 245 3.88 -19.53 -4.96
CA LYS A 245 3.98 -20.91 -5.44
C LYS A 245 2.75 -21.33 -6.23
N SER A 246 1.56 -21.09 -5.71
CA SER A 246 0.30 -21.47 -6.37
C SER A 246 0.09 -20.68 -7.66
N SER A 247 0.31 -19.36 -7.64
CA SER A 247 0.13 -18.50 -8.81
C SER A 247 1.16 -18.80 -9.91
N ALA A 248 2.44 -19.04 -9.53
CA ALA A 248 3.49 -19.36 -10.49
C ALA A 248 3.25 -20.73 -11.15
N TYR A 249 2.85 -21.74 -10.38
CA TYR A 249 2.55 -23.06 -10.91
C TYR A 249 1.35 -23.02 -11.88
N PHE A 250 0.28 -22.36 -11.46
CA PHE A 250 -0.91 -22.17 -12.28
C PHE A 250 -0.60 -21.36 -13.56
N GLY A 251 0.19 -20.29 -13.42
CA GLY A 251 0.62 -19.46 -14.55
C GLY A 251 1.49 -20.24 -15.56
N ALA A 252 2.44 -21.05 -15.06
CA ALA A 252 3.28 -21.88 -15.93
C ALA A 252 2.46 -22.93 -16.70
N GLN A 253 1.48 -23.57 -16.05
CA GLN A 253 0.63 -24.54 -16.72
C GLN A 253 -0.18 -23.90 -17.85
N ASN A 254 -0.81 -22.74 -17.60
CA ASN A 254 -1.55 -22.02 -18.64
C ASN A 254 -0.66 -21.54 -19.78
N ALA A 255 0.58 -21.14 -19.47
CA ALA A 255 1.56 -20.76 -20.50
C ALA A 255 1.92 -21.93 -21.43
N ILE A 256 2.09 -23.14 -20.89
CA ILE A 256 2.35 -24.37 -21.66
C ILE A 256 1.11 -24.70 -22.54
N ASP A 257 -0.07 -24.46 -22.03
CA ASP A 257 -1.32 -24.66 -22.77
C ASP A 257 -1.63 -23.54 -23.76
N HIS A 258 -0.70 -22.58 -23.93
CA HIS A 258 -0.81 -21.41 -24.83
C HIS A 258 -2.00 -20.50 -24.50
N ILE A 259 -2.36 -20.35 -23.23
CA ILE A 259 -3.45 -19.49 -22.78
C ILE A 259 -2.87 -18.24 -22.09
N SER A 260 -3.17 -17.07 -22.67
CA SER A 260 -2.71 -15.76 -22.15
C SER A 260 -3.67 -15.17 -21.12
N GLY A 261 -3.11 -14.46 -20.11
CA GLY A 261 -3.88 -13.77 -19.09
C GLY A 261 -3.06 -13.47 -17.85
N VAL A 262 -3.69 -13.03 -16.77
CA VAL A 262 -3.06 -12.75 -15.48
C VAL A 262 -3.46 -13.84 -14.47
N ALA A 263 -2.48 -14.57 -13.96
CA ALA A 263 -2.71 -15.61 -12.94
C ALA A 263 -2.85 -14.95 -11.56
N GLY A 264 -4.04 -15.01 -10.99
CA GLY A 264 -4.33 -14.39 -9.70
C GLY A 264 -5.66 -14.85 -9.11
N ILE A 265 -5.85 -14.54 -7.84
CA ILE A 265 -7.14 -14.80 -7.17
C ILE A 265 -8.11 -13.71 -7.61
N ASP A 266 -9.22 -14.13 -8.26
CA ASP A 266 -10.26 -13.19 -8.71
C ASP A 266 -11.08 -12.68 -7.50
N ASP A 267 -11.24 -11.37 -7.41
CA ASP A 267 -11.95 -10.71 -6.30
C ASP A 267 -13.46 -11.05 -6.29
N MET A 268 -14.02 -11.48 -7.42
CA MET A 268 -15.43 -11.81 -7.54
C MET A 268 -15.85 -13.11 -6.81
N ASP A 269 -14.99 -14.11 -6.81
CA ASP A 269 -15.31 -15.44 -6.24
C ASP A 269 -14.21 -16.00 -5.32
N GLY A 270 -13.05 -15.34 -5.28
CA GLY A 270 -11.95 -15.76 -4.44
C GLY A 270 -11.16 -16.97 -4.95
N GLU A 271 -11.35 -17.36 -6.22
CA GLU A 271 -10.66 -18.49 -6.83
C GLU A 271 -9.43 -18.07 -7.63
N LEU A 272 -8.40 -18.93 -7.64
CA LEU A 272 -7.21 -18.74 -8.49
C LEU A 272 -7.58 -19.02 -9.95
N LYS A 273 -7.45 -18.02 -10.80
CA LYS A 273 -7.82 -18.04 -12.22
C LYS A 273 -6.79 -17.38 -13.12
N LEU A 274 -6.90 -17.70 -14.41
CA LEU A 274 -6.29 -16.91 -15.46
C LEU A 274 -7.29 -15.82 -15.89
N ILE A 275 -7.06 -14.60 -15.41
CA ILE A 275 -7.93 -13.45 -15.65
C ILE A 275 -7.54 -12.79 -16.98
N GLN A 276 -8.51 -12.51 -17.81
CA GLN A 276 -8.27 -11.85 -19.10
C GLN A 276 -7.65 -10.46 -18.88
N PHE A 277 -6.67 -10.11 -19.69
CA PHE A 277 -6.00 -8.79 -19.62
C PHE A 277 -6.97 -7.62 -19.72
N SER A 278 -8.04 -7.74 -20.50
CA SER A 278 -9.07 -6.70 -20.64
C SER A 278 -9.79 -6.32 -19.34
N ARG A 279 -9.73 -7.21 -18.33
CA ARG A 279 -10.28 -6.97 -17.00
C ARG A 279 -9.29 -6.32 -16.04
N ILE A 280 -7.99 -6.35 -16.37
CA ILE A 280 -6.94 -5.81 -15.49
C ILE A 280 -6.93 -4.29 -15.57
N LYS A 281 -6.97 -3.64 -14.42
CA LYS A 281 -6.88 -2.18 -14.28
C LYS A 281 -6.12 -1.85 -12.99
N GLY A 282 -5.39 -0.75 -13.00
CA GLY A 282 -4.82 -0.18 -11.79
C GLY A 282 -5.84 0.59 -10.95
N GLY A 283 -5.40 1.01 -9.77
CA GLY A 283 -6.18 1.87 -8.89
C GLY A 283 -7.40 1.20 -8.25
N LYS A 284 -7.34 -0.11 -7.96
CA LYS A 284 -8.36 -0.77 -7.14
C LYS A 284 -8.36 -0.15 -5.73
N PRO A 285 -9.44 0.51 -5.30
CA PRO A 285 -9.52 1.05 -3.94
C PRO A 285 -9.62 -0.09 -2.92
N PHE A 286 -9.22 0.19 -1.70
CA PHE A 286 -9.47 -0.70 -0.57
C PHE A 286 -10.97 -0.71 -0.22
N ASN A 287 -11.51 -1.90 0.02
CA ASN A 287 -12.90 -2.03 0.48
C ASN A 287 -12.99 -1.66 1.97
N ILE A 288 -13.32 -0.40 2.24
CA ILE A 288 -13.45 0.11 3.61
C ILE A 288 -14.56 -0.57 4.44
N LYS A 289 -15.43 -1.37 3.82
CA LYS A 289 -16.51 -2.11 4.50
C LYS A 289 -16.06 -3.46 5.05
N GLU A 290 -14.79 -3.82 4.91
CA GLU A 290 -14.24 -5.04 5.50
C GLU A 290 -14.46 -5.06 7.01
N ASP A 291 -15.06 -6.13 7.54
CA ASP A 291 -15.45 -6.25 8.95
C ASP A 291 -14.28 -6.03 9.92
N TRP A 292 -13.11 -6.57 9.58
CA TRP A 292 -11.91 -6.42 10.41
C TRP A 292 -11.45 -4.96 10.51
N TYR A 293 -11.58 -4.20 9.43
CA TYR A 293 -11.22 -2.78 9.38
C TYR A 293 -12.23 -1.93 10.16
N GLN A 294 -13.51 -2.14 9.92
CA GLN A 294 -14.57 -1.41 10.62
C GLN A 294 -14.52 -1.65 12.14
N LYS A 295 -14.32 -2.90 12.56
CA LYS A 295 -14.15 -3.24 13.97
C LYS A 295 -12.93 -2.55 14.58
N MET A 296 -11.80 -2.50 13.85
CA MET A 296 -10.60 -1.81 14.32
C MET A 296 -10.85 -0.32 14.53
N LEU A 297 -11.55 0.37 13.60
CA LEU A 297 -11.89 1.78 13.75
C LEU A 297 -12.82 2.05 14.95
N GLU A 298 -13.78 1.15 15.22
CA GLU A 298 -14.63 1.22 16.42
C GLU A 298 -13.83 1.08 17.71
N GLU A 299 -12.92 0.11 17.75
CA GLU A 299 -12.09 -0.16 18.94
C GLU A 299 -11.14 1.00 19.28
N ILE A 300 -10.65 1.75 18.29
CA ILE A 300 -9.78 2.93 18.50
C ILE A 300 -10.57 4.25 18.62
N GLY A 301 -11.89 4.20 18.54
CA GLY A 301 -12.75 5.38 18.65
C GLY A 301 -12.61 6.39 17.52
N GLN A 302 -12.28 5.93 16.30
CA GLN A 302 -12.18 6.78 15.11
C GLN A 302 -13.48 6.79 14.27
N LYS A 303 -14.45 5.95 14.62
CA LYS A 303 -15.75 5.84 13.95
C LYS A 303 -16.83 6.60 14.70
#